data_34e3944c11bc00c68722df5e577fe9bb
#
_entry.id   34e3944c11bc00c68722df5e577fe9bb
#
_cell.length_a   1.000
_cell.length_b   1.000
_cell.length_c   1.000
_cell.angle_alpha   90.00
_cell.angle_beta   90.00
_cell.angle_gamma   90.00
#
_symmetry.space_group_name_H-M   'P 1'
#
loop_
_entity.id
_entity.type
_entity.pdbx_description
1 polymer ?
#
loop_
_entity_poly.entity_id
_entity_poly.type
_entity_poly.pdbx_seq_one_letter_code
_entity_poly.pdbx_strand_id
1 'polypeptide(L)'
;MSNKIYYFQNFDIDVNNGSLELLLWSVYAGIILGVLGSLIYRVCTHSFVDAVIKAGALDENSAVTLDSLDFRGKWYIKRQIRSGSSLARMFVFTNADTFPKKKCSALGRFWYEKFLGDEIPTVIPFETAKFYLPEERRVAAELRFTPEKRPVHAFVFTAVILAVVVAAATVAVPELLQMLDN
;
A
#
# COMPACT_ATOMS: atom_id res chain seq x y z
N MET A 1 -22.75 -30.17 10.26
CA MET A 1 -22.70 -28.87 10.96
C MET A 1 -24.13 -28.39 11.09
N SER A 2 -24.64 -28.24 12.32
CA SER A 2 -26.00 -27.81 12.57
C SER A 2 -26.04 -26.29 12.34
N ASN A 3 -26.81 -25.85 11.34
CA ASN A 3 -27.11 -24.43 11.14
C ASN A 3 -28.04 -23.99 12.27
N LYS A 4 -27.49 -23.43 13.33
CA LYS A 4 -28.26 -22.73 14.34
C LYS A 4 -28.64 -21.36 13.80
N ILE A 5 -29.96 -21.16 13.57
CA ILE A 5 -30.50 -19.85 13.22
C ILE A 5 -30.86 -19.17 14.54
N TYR A 6 -30.23 -18.03 14.83
CA TYR A 6 -30.53 -17.20 16.00
C TYR A 6 -31.52 -16.12 15.59
N TYR A 7 -32.70 -16.09 16.23
CA TYR A 7 -33.70 -15.03 16.08
C TYR A 7 -33.55 -14.07 17.26
N PHE A 8 -33.27 -12.82 16.97
CA PHE A 8 -33.16 -11.75 17.96
C PHE A 8 -34.47 -10.93 17.94
N GLN A 9 -35.22 -10.92 19.03
CA GLN A 9 -36.51 -10.21 19.12
C GLN A 9 -36.34 -8.69 19.18
N ASN A 10 -35.20 -8.20 19.70
CA ASN A 10 -34.94 -6.79 19.88
C ASN A 10 -34.12 -6.18 18.72
N PHE A 11 -33.51 -7.00 17.91
CA PHE A 11 -32.78 -6.56 16.71
C PHE A 11 -33.40 -7.29 15.52
N ASP A 12 -33.99 -6.52 14.61
CA ASP A 12 -34.57 -7.03 13.36
C ASP A 12 -33.47 -7.46 12.36
N ILE A 13 -32.53 -8.27 12.86
CA ILE A 13 -31.36 -8.75 12.12
C ILE A 13 -31.38 -10.28 12.18
N ASP A 14 -31.75 -10.90 11.08
CA ASP A 14 -31.55 -12.33 10.85
C ASP A 14 -30.05 -12.64 10.76
N VAL A 15 -29.39 -12.82 11.89
CA VAL A 15 -28.00 -13.26 11.93
C VAL A 15 -27.96 -14.78 11.77
N ASN A 16 -27.94 -15.23 10.54
CA ASN A 16 -27.56 -16.60 10.25
C ASN A 16 -26.09 -16.80 10.65
N ASN A 17 -25.79 -17.81 11.46
CA ASN A 17 -24.44 -18.09 11.96
C ASN A 17 -23.40 -18.15 10.83
N GLY A 18 -23.80 -18.63 9.63
CA GLY A 18 -22.94 -18.63 8.45
C GLY A 18 -22.64 -17.25 7.89
N SER A 19 -23.55 -16.28 7.99
CA SER A 19 -23.31 -14.91 7.49
C SER A 19 -22.37 -14.12 8.41
N LEU A 20 -22.49 -14.29 9.72
CA LEU A 20 -21.59 -13.68 10.70
C LEU A 20 -20.15 -14.23 10.57
N GLU A 21 -20.05 -15.56 10.45
CA GLU A 21 -18.76 -16.22 10.24
C GLU A 21 -18.08 -15.72 8.96
N LEU A 22 -18.80 -15.65 7.86
CA LEU A 22 -18.28 -15.15 6.58
C LEU A 22 -17.85 -13.68 6.67
N LEU A 23 -18.61 -12.85 7.40
CA LEU A 23 -18.27 -11.45 7.63
C LEU A 23 -16.95 -11.33 8.41
N LEU A 24 -16.81 -12.06 9.51
CA LEU A 24 -15.60 -12.04 10.35
C LEU A 24 -14.36 -12.51 9.55
N TRP A 25 -14.49 -13.58 8.77
CA TRP A 25 -13.41 -14.08 7.92
C TRP A 25 -13.08 -13.11 6.77
N SER A 26 -14.07 -12.41 6.22
CA SER A 26 -13.83 -11.41 5.18
C SER A 26 -13.07 -10.20 5.72
N VAL A 27 -13.38 -9.73 6.92
CA VAL A 27 -12.64 -8.68 7.62
C VAL A 27 -11.20 -9.13 7.89
N TYR A 28 -11.01 -10.34 8.41
CA TYR A 28 -9.69 -10.94 8.60
C TYR A 28 -8.87 -10.93 7.30
N ALA A 29 -9.46 -11.47 6.23
CA ALA A 29 -8.79 -11.51 4.92
C ALA A 29 -8.42 -10.10 4.43
N GLY A 30 -9.30 -9.12 4.59
CA GLY A 30 -9.05 -7.73 4.24
C GLY A 30 -7.87 -7.12 5.01
N ILE A 31 -7.79 -7.35 6.31
CA ILE A 31 -6.67 -6.89 7.15
C ILE A 31 -5.37 -7.55 6.71
N ILE A 32 -5.35 -8.88 6.51
CA ILE A 32 -4.16 -9.61 6.07
C ILE A 32 -3.67 -9.11 4.70
N LEU A 33 -4.58 -8.92 3.74
CA LEU A 33 -4.23 -8.37 2.43
C LEU A 33 -3.67 -6.95 2.54
N GLY A 34 -4.23 -6.11 3.40
CA GLY A 34 -3.73 -4.76 3.65
C GLY A 34 -2.32 -4.75 4.23
N VAL A 35 -2.06 -5.59 5.23
CA VAL A 35 -0.73 -5.71 5.85
C VAL A 35 0.27 -6.30 4.85
N LEU A 36 -0.10 -7.32 4.09
CA LEU A 36 0.73 -7.90 3.04
C LEU A 36 1.09 -6.86 1.97
N GLY A 37 0.10 -6.08 1.52
CA GLY A 37 0.34 -4.97 0.58
C GLY A 37 1.33 -3.94 1.13
N SER A 38 1.22 -3.60 2.41
CA SER A 38 2.16 -2.69 3.09
C SER A 38 3.58 -3.26 3.17
N LEU A 39 3.72 -4.57 3.44
CA LEU A 39 5.02 -5.24 3.45
C LEU A 39 5.68 -5.23 2.06
N ILE A 40 4.92 -5.60 1.03
CA ILE A 40 5.41 -5.56 -0.36
C ILE A 40 5.87 -4.15 -0.72
N TYR A 41 5.08 -3.15 -0.36
CA TYR A 41 5.44 -1.74 -0.58
C TYR A 41 6.78 -1.41 0.09
N ARG A 42 6.95 -1.73 1.37
CA ARG A 42 8.19 -1.46 2.12
C ARG A 42 9.39 -2.15 1.50
N VAL A 43 9.27 -3.46 1.21
CA VAL A 43 10.39 -4.26 0.65
C VAL A 43 10.80 -3.75 -0.73
N CYS A 44 9.84 -3.52 -1.63
CA CYS A 44 10.14 -3.03 -2.98
C CYS A 44 10.72 -1.62 -2.96
N THR A 45 10.19 -0.72 -2.11
CA THR A 45 10.66 0.65 -2.01
C THR A 45 12.06 0.72 -1.40
N HIS A 46 12.34 -0.09 -0.37
CA HIS A 46 13.67 -0.18 0.20
C HIS A 46 14.68 -0.70 -0.81
N SER A 47 14.38 -1.80 -1.50
CA SER A 47 15.26 -2.34 -2.54
C SER A 47 15.56 -1.33 -3.65
N PHE A 48 14.60 -0.49 -3.99
CA PHE A 48 14.77 0.57 -4.96
C PHE A 48 15.70 1.68 -4.45
N VAL A 49 15.44 2.21 -3.24
CA VAL A 49 16.29 3.25 -2.63
C VAL A 49 17.74 2.75 -2.45
N ASP A 50 17.90 1.53 -1.95
CA ASP A 50 19.22 0.90 -1.78
C ASP A 50 19.95 0.74 -3.13
N ALA A 51 19.25 0.35 -4.20
CA ALA A 51 19.82 0.25 -5.53
C ALA A 51 20.28 1.62 -6.08
N VAL A 52 19.53 2.70 -5.84
CA VAL A 52 19.90 4.06 -6.24
C VAL A 52 21.14 4.53 -5.48
N ILE A 53 21.19 4.28 -4.18
CA ILE A 53 22.36 4.65 -3.34
C ILE A 53 23.60 3.86 -3.78
N LYS A 54 23.47 2.56 -4.02
CA LYS A 54 24.57 1.70 -4.51
C LYS A 54 25.08 2.10 -5.89
N ALA A 55 24.18 2.58 -6.76
CA ALA A 55 24.55 3.12 -8.06
C ALA A 55 25.26 4.48 -7.98
N GLY A 56 25.33 5.10 -6.79
CA GLY A 56 25.96 6.41 -6.61
C GLY A 56 25.19 7.56 -7.25
N ALA A 57 23.90 7.41 -7.50
CA ALA A 57 23.06 8.43 -8.13
C ALA A 57 22.64 9.49 -7.10
N LEU A 58 23.62 10.26 -6.62
CA LEU A 58 23.43 11.30 -5.58
C LEU A 58 23.42 12.72 -6.17
N ASP A 59 23.95 12.88 -7.38
CA ASP A 59 24.07 14.15 -8.08
C ASP A 59 23.43 14.10 -9.47
N GLU A 60 23.20 15.27 -10.06
CA GLU A 60 22.65 15.40 -11.42
C GLU A 60 23.48 14.69 -12.47
N ASN A 61 24.82 14.74 -12.34
CA ASN A 61 25.76 14.10 -13.27
C ASN A 61 25.75 12.57 -13.17
N SER A 62 25.38 12.04 -12.01
CA SER A 62 25.29 10.61 -11.75
C SER A 62 23.85 10.06 -11.88
N ALA A 63 22.93 10.85 -12.43
CA ALA A 63 21.54 10.48 -12.60
C ALA A 63 21.37 9.20 -13.43
N VAL A 64 20.59 8.26 -12.92
CA VAL A 64 20.37 6.92 -13.49
C VAL A 64 18.95 6.75 -14.01
N THR A 65 18.75 5.82 -14.92
CA THR A 65 17.42 5.41 -15.37
C THR A 65 16.93 4.22 -14.54
N LEU A 66 15.61 4.02 -14.48
CA LEU A 66 15.06 2.89 -13.75
C LEU A 66 15.51 1.53 -14.32
N ASP A 67 15.70 1.45 -15.63
CA ASP A 67 16.10 0.21 -16.28
C ASP A 67 17.58 -0.14 -16.07
N SER A 68 18.45 0.86 -15.80
CA SER A 68 19.86 0.64 -15.48
C SER A 68 20.11 0.12 -14.07
N LEU A 69 19.14 0.26 -13.17
CA LEU A 69 19.26 -0.21 -11.79
C LEU A 69 19.01 -1.72 -11.71
N ASP A 70 19.84 -2.42 -10.95
CA ASP A 70 19.63 -3.86 -10.67
C ASP A 70 18.96 -4.06 -9.32
N PHE A 71 17.63 -4.22 -9.35
CA PHE A 71 16.84 -4.56 -8.16
C PHE A 71 15.58 -5.36 -8.52
N ARG A 72 15.04 -6.06 -7.54
CA ARG A 72 13.77 -6.80 -7.68
C ARG A 72 12.58 -5.85 -7.50
N GLY A 73 11.52 -6.05 -8.28
CA GLY A 73 10.29 -5.27 -8.14
C GLY A 73 10.19 -4.03 -9.04
N LYS A 74 10.96 -3.93 -10.12
CA LYS A 74 10.88 -2.82 -11.10
C LYS A 74 9.45 -2.54 -11.56
N TRP A 75 8.65 -3.59 -11.83
CA TRP A 75 7.25 -3.47 -12.23
C TRP A 75 6.38 -2.75 -11.19
N TYR A 76 6.66 -3.02 -9.91
CA TYR A 76 5.93 -2.42 -8.80
C TYR A 76 6.28 -0.94 -8.67
N ILE A 77 7.57 -0.62 -8.74
CA ILE A 77 8.06 0.76 -8.66
C ILE A 77 7.55 1.59 -9.84
N LYS A 78 7.56 1.06 -11.08
CA LYS A 78 6.94 1.71 -12.25
C LYS A 78 5.47 2.11 -12.00
N ARG A 79 4.75 1.31 -11.21
CA ARG A 79 3.36 1.59 -10.86
C ARG A 79 3.20 2.59 -9.71
N GLN A 80 4.14 2.60 -8.77
CA GLN A 80 4.10 3.44 -7.55
C GLN A 80 4.69 4.84 -7.77
N ILE A 81 5.71 5.00 -8.59
CA ILE A 81 6.25 6.31 -8.93
C ILE A 81 5.26 7.01 -9.86
N ARG A 82 4.36 7.78 -9.28
CA ARG A 82 3.47 8.68 -10.00
C ARG A 82 3.82 10.10 -9.60
N SER A 83 3.59 11.03 -10.50
CA SER A 83 3.67 12.46 -10.19
C SER A 83 2.91 12.77 -8.90
N GLY A 84 3.58 13.40 -7.94
CA GLY A 84 3.02 13.74 -6.63
C GLY A 84 3.08 12.64 -5.56
N SER A 85 3.51 11.41 -5.87
CA SER A 85 3.71 10.37 -4.85
C SER A 85 4.83 10.73 -3.88
N SER A 86 4.74 10.24 -2.64
CA SER A 86 5.79 10.48 -1.62
C SER A 86 7.15 9.97 -2.05
N LEU A 87 7.19 8.90 -2.84
CA LEU A 87 8.40 8.34 -3.41
C LEU A 87 8.96 9.28 -4.50
N ALA A 88 8.11 9.76 -5.43
CA ALA A 88 8.54 10.68 -6.47
C ALA A 88 9.09 12.01 -5.93
N ARG A 89 8.56 12.49 -4.79
CA ARG A 89 9.05 13.73 -4.16
C ARG A 89 10.46 13.61 -3.56
N MET A 90 10.94 12.41 -3.31
CA MET A 90 12.30 12.21 -2.78
C MET A 90 13.35 12.30 -3.87
N PHE A 91 13.01 11.92 -5.10
CA PHE A 91 13.91 11.93 -6.24
C PHE A 91 13.75 13.21 -7.04
N VAL A 92 14.87 13.68 -7.60
CA VAL A 92 14.87 14.78 -8.57
C VAL A 92 15.04 14.18 -9.96
N PHE A 93 14.19 14.60 -10.89
CA PHE A 93 14.23 14.16 -12.27
C PHE A 93 14.94 15.22 -13.10
N THR A 94 16.03 14.86 -13.76
CA THR A 94 16.86 15.80 -14.52
C THR A 94 16.16 16.33 -15.76
N ASN A 95 15.23 15.56 -16.33
CA ASN A 95 14.49 15.89 -17.54
C ASN A 95 12.97 16.03 -17.32
N ALA A 96 12.58 16.50 -16.12
CA ALA A 96 11.16 16.64 -15.75
C ALA A 96 10.36 17.52 -16.71
N ASP A 97 10.97 18.56 -17.29
CA ASP A 97 10.33 19.50 -18.21
C ASP A 97 9.89 18.86 -19.53
N THR A 98 10.50 17.72 -19.90
CA THR A 98 10.17 16.98 -21.11
C THR A 98 9.06 15.96 -20.93
N PHE A 99 8.55 15.77 -19.70
CA PHE A 99 7.57 14.74 -19.42
C PHE A 99 6.19 15.09 -20.00
N PRO A 100 5.53 14.16 -20.68
CA PRO A 100 4.22 14.40 -21.24
C PRO A 100 3.18 14.54 -20.13
N LYS A 101 2.30 15.55 -20.26
CA LYS A 101 1.15 15.70 -19.36
C LYS A 101 0.16 14.55 -19.61
N LYS A 102 -0.45 14.05 -18.53
CA LYS A 102 -1.42 12.98 -18.61
C LYS A 102 -2.62 13.41 -19.48
N LYS A 103 -2.96 12.62 -20.50
CA LYS A 103 -4.19 12.82 -21.26
C LYS A 103 -5.39 12.50 -20.36
N CYS A 104 -6.05 13.53 -19.86
CA CYS A 104 -7.26 13.38 -19.07
C CYS A 104 -8.49 13.55 -20.00
N SER A 105 -9.55 12.77 -19.73
CA SER A 105 -10.86 13.05 -20.33
C SER A 105 -11.37 14.41 -19.84
N ALA A 106 -12.36 15.01 -20.55
CA ALA A 106 -12.92 16.32 -20.17
C ALA A 106 -13.42 16.33 -18.70
N LEU A 107 -14.06 15.26 -18.25
CA LEU A 107 -14.48 15.06 -16.86
C LEU A 107 -13.29 14.97 -15.91
N GLY A 108 -12.23 14.25 -16.28
CA GLY A 108 -11.03 14.14 -15.46
C GLY A 108 -10.31 15.48 -15.30
N ARG A 109 -10.24 16.30 -16.36
CA ARG A 109 -9.67 17.65 -16.32
C ARG A 109 -10.45 18.53 -15.34
N PHE A 110 -11.79 18.53 -15.43
CA PHE A 110 -12.67 19.29 -14.51
C PHE A 110 -12.45 18.91 -13.04
N TRP A 111 -12.29 17.59 -12.74
CA TRP A 111 -12.01 17.12 -11.39
C TRP A 111 -10.63 17.56 -10.88
N TYR A 112 -9.61 17.51 -11.73
CA TYR A 112 -8.26 17.96 -11.36
C TYR A 112 -8.20 19.45 -11.10
N GLU A 113 -8.79 20.27 -11.97
CA GLU A 113 -8.83 21.74 -11.83
C GLU A 113 -9.61 22.19 -10.58
N LYS A 114 -10.74 21.52 -10.27
CA LYS A 114 -11.63 21.93 -9.19
C LYS A 114 -11.25 21.41 -7.79
N PHE A 115 -10.65 20.24 -7.68
CA PHE A 115 -10.40 19.54 -6.39
C PHE A 115 -8.93 19.32 -6.05
N LEU A 116 -8.02 19.33 -7.01
CA LEU A 116 -6.60 18.99 -6.79
C LEU A 116 -5.62 20.13 -7.08
N GLY A 117 -6.12 21.29 -7.52
CA GLY A 117 -5.28 22.41 -7.97
C GLY A 117 -4.81 22.24 -9.41
N ASP A 118 -4.31 23.35 -9.99
CA ASP A 118 -4.14 23.55 -11.44
C ASP A 118 -3.13 22.66 -12.17
N GLU A 119 -2.48 21.70 -11.50
CA GLU A 119 -1.45 20.89 -12.14
C GLU A 119 -1.96 19.51 -12.56
N ILE A 120 -2.12 19.33 -13.88
CA ILE A 120 -2.36 18.02 -14.47
C ILE A 120 -1.12 17.16 -14.21
N PRO A 121 -1.26 15.95 -13.59
CA PRO A 121 -0.12 15.12 -13.27
C PRO A 121 0.65 14.73 -14.53
N THR A 122 1.94 14.92 -14.50
CA THR A 122 2.86 14.49 -15.56
C THR A 122 3.04 12.97 -15.51
N VAL A 123 3.14 12.37 -16.68
CA VAL A 123 3.45 10.93 -16.80
C VAL A 123 4.97 10.80 -16.88
N ILE A 124 5.56 10.08 -15.94
CA ILE A 124 7.00 9.85 -15.91
C ILE A 124 7.33 8.74 -16.92
N PRO A 125 8.04 9.02 -18.01
CA PRO A 125 8.48 8.01 -18.96
C PRO A 125 9.70 7.26 -18.39
N PHE A 126 9.48 6.12 -17.75
CA PHE A 126 10.52 5.37 -17.02
C PHE A 126 11.69 4.90 -17.87
N GLU A 127 11.50 4.75 -19.18
CA GLU A 127 12.55 4.33 -20.09
C GLU A 127 13.59 5.44 -20.31
N THR A 128 13.17 6.71 -20.27
CA THR A 128 14.02 7.87 -20.54
C THR A 128 14.21 8.78 -19.35
N ALA A 129 13.40 8.63 -18.30
CA ALA A 129 13.49 9.45 -17.11
C ALA A 129 14.79 9.15 -16.35
N LYS A 130 15.65 10.15 -16.24
CA LYS A 130 16.83 10.12 -15.38
C LYS A 130 16.51 10.76 -14.05
N PHE A 131 16.89 10.11 -12.97
CA PHE A 131 16.64 10.61 -11.63
C PHE A 131 17.85 10.35 -10.72
N TYR A 132 17.95 11.16 -9.68
CA TYR A 132 18.94 11.02 -8.63
C TYR A 132 18.31 11.33 -7.27
N LEU A 133 18.94 10.88 -6.20
CA LEU A 133 18.56 11.15 -4.82
C LEU A 133 19.50 12.21 -4.26
N PRO A 134 19.07 13.47 -4.03
CA PRO A 134 19.92 14.48 -3.44
C PRO A 134 20.49 14.04 -2.09
N GLU A 135 21.76 14.33 -1.83
CA GLU A 135 22.45 13.89 -0.61
C GLU A 135 21.75 14.38 0.66
N GLU A 136 21.17 15.56 0.62
CA GLU A 136 20.36 16.12 1.72
C GLU A 136 19.14 15.23 2.09
N ARG A 137 18.57 14.52 1.10
CA ARG A 137 17.40 13.65 1.29
C ARG A 137 17.78 12.21 1.54
N ARG A 138 19.04 11.84 1.41
CA ARG A 138 19.55 10.48 1.57
C ARG A 138 19.23 9.92 2.95
N VAL A 139 19.57 10.65 4.02
CA VAL A 139 19.33 10.22 5.40
C VAL A 139 17.83 10.03 5.67
N ALA A 140 17.00 10.96 5.17
CA ALA A 140 15.55 10.87 5.30
C ALA A 140 14.98 9.66 4.53
N ALA A 141 15.52 9.36 3.35
CA ALA A 141 15.13 8.20 2.56
C ALA A 141 15.53 6.88 3.23
N GLU A 142 16.76 6.79 3.72
CA GLU A 142 17.25 5.63 4.47
C GLU A 142 16.38 5.38 5.72
N LEU A 143 16.15 6.38 6.56
CA LEU A 143 15.34 6.24 7.79
C LEU A 143 13.90 5.84 7.49
N ARG A 144 13.31 6.41 6.44
CA ARG A 144 11.89 6.15 6.10
C ARG A 144 11.67 4.77 5.50
N PHE A 145 12.63 4.25 4.75
CA PHE A 145 12.48 3.02 3.99
C PHE A 145 13.34 1.86 4.51
N THR A 146 14.13 2.07 5.59
CA THR A 146 14.85 0.96 6.22
C THR A 146 13.85 -0.10 6.73
N PRO A 147 13.94 -1.34 6.26
CA PRO A 147 13.05 -2.39 6.74
C PRO A 147 13.40 -2.73 8.19
N GLU A 148 12.39 -2.97 8.98
CA GLU A 148 12.54 -3.62 10.27
C GLU A 148 13.29 -4.95 10.10
N LYS A 149 14.21 -5.28 11.00
CA LYS A 149 15.11 -6.44 10.87
C LYS A 149 14.40 -7.80 10.65
N ARG A 150 13.11 -7.90 11.00
CA ARG A 150 12.31 -9.13 10.82
C ARG A 150 10.83 -8.87 10.47
N PRO A 151 10.52 -8.20 9.36
CA PRO A 151 9.14 -7.83 9.05
C PRO A 151 8.26 -9.05 8.78
N VAL A 152 8.83 -10.14 8.23
CA VAL A 152 8.09 -11.37 7.92
C VAL A 152 7.67 -12.10 9.19
N HIS A 153 8.53 -12.18 10.21
CA HIS A 153 8.20 -12.84 11.48
C HIS A 153 7.10 -12.07 12.22
N ALA A 154 7.21 -10.74 12.28
CA ALA A 154 6.18 -9.90 12.87
C ALA A 154 4.83 -10.06 12.14
N PHE A 155 4.85 -10.13 10.81
CA PHE A 155 3.65 -10.37 10.02
C PHE A 155 3.01 -11.73 10.33
N VAL A 156 3.79 -12.81 10.31
CA VAL A 156 3.29 -14.17 10.62
C VAL A 156 2.71 -14.23 12.02
N PHE A 157 3.40 -13.66 13.01
CA PHE A 157 2.93 -13.63 14.37
C PHE A 157 1.61 -12.86 14.52
N THR A 158 1.50 -11.69 13.91
CA THR A 158 0.26 -10.89 13.90
C THR A 158 -0.88 -11.63 13.20
N ALA A 159 -0.60 -12.29 12.07
CA ALA A 159 -1.60 -13.05 11.33
C ALA A 159 -2.14 -14.22 12.15
N VAL A 160 -1.28 -14.94 12.87
CA VAL A 160 -1.69 -16.06 13.75
C VAL A 160 -2.53 -15.55 14.92
N ILE A 161 -2.11 -14.48 15.60
CA ILE A 161 -2.89 -13.91 16.72
C ILE A 161 -4.27 -13.47 16.20
N LEU A 162 -4.32 -12.76 15.09
CA LEU A 162 -5.58 -12.28 14.53
C LEU A 162 -6.50 -13.44 14.14
N ALA A 163 -5.95 -14.53 13.59
CA ALA A 163 -6.72 -15.73 13.27
C ALA A 163 -7.34 -16.36 14.52
N VAL A 164 -6.59 -16.43 15.62
CA VAL A 164 -7.08 -16.94 16.90
C VAL A 164 -8.19 -16.04 17.46
N VAL A 165 -8.02 -14.72 17.38
CA VAL A 165 -9.05 -13.76 17.82
C VAL A 165 -10.34 -13.90 16.99
N VAL A 166 -10.22 -14.03 15.67
CA VAL A 166 -11.39 -14.23 14.80
C VAL A 166 -12.08 -15.55 15.12
N ALA A 167 -11.33 -16.64 15.29
CA ALA A 167 -11.89 -17.94 15.67
C ALA A 167 -12.60 -17.89 17.05
N ALA A 168 -12.04 -17.17 18.01
CA ALA A 168 -12.71 -16.96 19.31
C ALA A 168 -13.99 -16.11 19.15
N ALA A 169 -13.95 -15.07 18.31
CA ALA A 169 -15.09 -14.19 18.07
C ALA A 169 -16.27 -14.94 17.39
N THR A 170 -15.98 -15.88 16.48
CA THR A 170 -17.05 -16.70 15.85
C THR A 170 -17.84 -17.54 16.84
N VAL A 171 -17.25 -17.86 17.97
CA VAL A 171 -17.91 -18.61 19.07
C VAL A 171 -18.56 -17.65 20.07
N ALA A 172 -17.82 -16.64 20.51
CA ALA A 172 -18.25 -15.77 21.62
C ALA A 172 -19.35 -14.77 21.21
N VAL A 173 -19.31 -14.23 19.99
CA VAL A 173 -20.29 -13.20 19.57
C VAL A 173 -21.73 -13.73 19.55
N PRO A 174 -22.06 -14.92 19.01
CA PRO A 174 -23.41 -15.45 19.08
C PRO A 174 -23.89 -15.68 20.51
N GLU A 175 -23.02 -16.14 21.42
CA GLU A 175 -23.39 -16.38 22.82
C GLU A 175 -23.69 -15.06 23.55
N LEU A 176 -22.86 -14.02 23.32
CA LEU A 176 -23.08 -12.69 23.88
C LEU A 176 -24.38 -12.05 23.37
N LEU A 177 -24.67 -12.18 22.09
CA LEU A 177 -25.92 -11.69 21.52
C LEU A 177 -27.14 -12.38 22.11
N GLN A 178 -27.07 -13.70 22.36
CA GLN A 178 -28.14 -14.44 23.06
C GLN A 178 -28.34 -13.95 24.51
N MET A 179 -27.28 -13.61 25.21
CA MET A 179 -27.37 -13.07 26.59
C MET A 179 -28.03 -11.70 26.63
N LEU A 180 -27.83 -10.89 25.59
CA LEU A 180 -28.42 -9.55 25.52
C LEU A 180 -29.88 -9.54 25.07
N ASP A 181 -30.33 -10.60 24.43
CA ASP A 181 -31.71 -10.73 23.93
C ASP A 181 -32.67 -11.35 24.99
N ASN A 182 -32.13 -11.93 26.07
CA ASN A 182 -32.91 -12.44 27.22
C ASN A 182 -33.06 -11.35 28.28
#